data_e9e14d475df936f84ff65dfd1de0d4e9
#
_entry.id   e9e14d475df936f84ff65dfd1de0d4e9
#
_cell.length_a   1.000
_cell.length_b   1.000
_cell.length_c   1.000
_cell.angle_alpha   90.00
_cell.angle_beta   90.00
_cell.angle_gamma   90.00
#
_symmetry.space_group_name_H-M   'P 1'
#
loop_
_entity.id
_entity.type
_entity.pdbx_description
1 polymer ?
#
loop_
_entity_poly.entity_id
_entity_poly.type
_entity_poly.pdbx_seq_one_letter_code
_entity_poly.pdbx_strand_id
1 'polypeptide(L)'
;DHRDLHKEYRRQRQMCIRDRNNRDLKNWLFFAGFGGSFFAFINTNLEDGEMVYTFIHYFIAHGLILIVVISLIIDGYRPAWKDYFKTIKWTTLLVTIMILINNILGSNYMFTQNKPPGVTFTELMPEWPYYFLIMLVIGLVAYTLMMFVKLIPLNKK
;
A
#
# COMPACT_ATOMS: atom_id res chain seq x y z
N ASP A 1 8.36 -39.39 -23.47
CA ASP A 1 9.11 -38.73 -24.53
C ASP A 1 9.82 -37.50 -23.94
N HIS A 2 11.11 -37.39 -24.19
CA HIS A 2 11.97 -36.32 -23.63
C HIS A 2 11.50 -34.92 -24.03
N ARG A 3 10.78 -34.78 -25.13
CA ARG A 3 10.20 -33.51 -25.60
C ARG A 3 9.00 -33.05 -24.77
N ASP A 4 8.23 -33.95 -24.22
CA ASP A 4 7.05 -33.59 -23.41
C ASP A 4 7.44 -33.16 -22.00
N LEU A 5 8.50 -33.77 -21.43
CA LEU A 5 9.10 -33.33 -20.18
C LEU A 5 9.64 -31.88 -20.26
N HIS A 6 10.28 -31.51 -21.39
CA HIS A 6 10.75 -30.13 -21.60
C HIS A 6 9.62 -29.11 -21.75
N LYS A 7 8.48 -29.50 -22.37
CA LYS A 7 7.30 -28.63 -22.48
C LYS A 7 6.62 -28.44 -21.12
N GLU A 8 6.50 -29.49 -20.34
CA GLU A 8 5.95 -29.47 -18.98
C GLU A 8 6.79 -28.59 -18.07
N TYR A 9 8.12 -28.74 -18.08
CA TYR A 9 9.06 -27.90 -17.31
C TYR A 9 8.98 -26.42 -17.71
N ARG A 10 8.85 -26.10 -19.00
CA ARG A 10 8.65 -24.71 -19.46
C ARG A 10 7.31 -24.13 -18.98
N ARG A 11 6.23 -24.91 -19.03
CA ARG A 11 4.90 -24.48 -18.53
C ARG A 11 4.95 -24.21 -17.03
N GLN A 12 5.54 -25.11 -16.25
CA GLN A 12 5.69 -24.92 -14.81
C GLN A 12 6.53 -23.68 -14.49
N ARG A 13 7.63 -23.46 -15.21
CA ARG A 13 8.47 -22.28 -15.04
C ARG A 13 7.74 -20.99 -15.40
N GLN A 14 6.95 -20.98 -16.47
CA GLN A 14 6.13 -19.81 -16.86
C GLN A 14 5.02 -19.54 -15.86
N MET A 15 4.35 -20.55 -15.32
CA MET A 15 3.36 -20.41 -14.26
C MET A 15 4.01 -19.85 -12.97
N CYS A 16 5.14 -20.38 -12.55
CA CYS A 16 5.88 -19.87 -11.39
C CYS A 16 6.32 -18.41 -11.54
N ILE A 17 6.72 -17.97 -12.74
CA ILE A 17 7.09 -16.58 -13.02
C ILE A 17 5.86 -15.68 -12.99
N ARG A 18 4.74 -16.11 -13.58
CA ARG A 18 3.47 -15.39 -13.60
C ARG A 18 2.88 -15.24 -12.20
N ASP A 19 2.90 -16.31 -11.42
CA ASP A 19 2.42 -16.30 -10.03
C ASP A 19 3.29 -15.43 -9.13
N ARG A 20 4.60 -15.39 -9.36
CA ARG A 20 5.52 -14.54 -8.63
C ARG A 20 5.25 -13.05 -8.90
N ASN A 21 5.04 -12.66 -10.17
CA ASN A 21 4.69 -11.28 -10.53
C ASN A 21 3.35 -10.85 -9.91
N ASN A 22 2.35 -11.72 -9.94
CA ASN A 22 1.07 -11.46 -9.29
C ASN A 22 1.22 -11.37 -7.77
N ARG A 23 2.13 -12.14 -7.17
CA ARG A 23 2.35 -12.11 -5.72
C ARG A 23 2.96 -10.79 -5.26
N ASP A 24 3.91 -10.23 -5.99
CA ASP A 24 4.56 -8.97 -5.65
C ASP A 24 3.56 -7.80 -5.69
N LEU A 25 2.71 -7.76 -6.71
CA LEU A 25 1.63 -6.78 -6.80
C LEU A 25 0.62 -6.96 -5.67
N LYS A 26 0.21 -8.21 -5.37
CA LYS A 26 -0.68 -8.50 -4.25
C LYS A 26 -0.09 -8.07 -2.91
N ASN A 27 1.21 -8.33 -2.70
CA ASN A 27 1.90 -7.89 -1.49
C ASN A 27 1.85 -6.38 -1.35
N TRP A 28 2.19 -5.67 -2.41
CA TRP A 28 2.23 -4.22 -2.39
C TRP A 28 0.84 -3.62 -2.16
N LEU A 29 -0.18 -4.10 -2.88
CA LEU A 29 -1.57 -3.68 -2.69
C LEU A 29 -2.07 -3.99 -1.28
N PHE A 30 -1.73 -5.17 -0.74
CA PHE A 30 -2.17 -5.59 0.58
C PHE A 30 -1.65 -4.66 1.68
N PHE A 31 -0.36 -4.34 1.67
CA PHE A 31 0.24 -3.49 2.71
C PHE A 31 0.08 -2.00 2.43
N ALA A 32 0.55 -1.54 1.27
CA ALA A 32 0.54 -0.12 0.92
C ALA A 32 -0.87 0.38 0.57
N GLY A 33 -1.67 -0.45 -0.11
CA GLY A 33 -3.05 -0.13 -0.44
C GLY A 33 -3.92 0.01 0.80
N PHE A 34 -3.80 -0.90 1.77
CA PHE A 34 -4.51 -0.77 3.04
C PHE A 34 -4.07 0.47 3.80
N GLY A 35 -2.76 0.61 4.06
CA GLY A 35 -2.23 1.73 4.83
C GLY A 35 -2.64 3.08 4.24
N GLY A 36 -2.40 3.30 2.95
CA GLY A 36 -2.76 4.55 2.28
C GLY A 36 -4.25 4.81 2.27
N SER A 37 -5.07 3.83 1.88
CA SER A 37 -6.51 4.04 1.72
C SER A 37 -7.25 4.10 3.05
N PHE A 38 -6.87 3.30 4.04
CA PHE A 38 -7.50 3.35 5.37
C PHE A 38 -7.27 4.70 6.04
N PHE A 39 -6.04 5.20 6.00
CA PHE A 39 -5.75 6.53 6.55
C PHE A 39 -6.42 7.65 5.75
N ALA A 40 -6.58 7.52 4.45
CA ALA A 40 -7.32 8.48 3.64
C ALA A 40 -8.79 8.63 4.07
N PHE A 41 -9.43 7.58 4.59
CA PHE A 41 -10.78 7.65 5.13
C PHE A 41 -10.87 8.29 6.51
N ILE A 42 -9.88 8.03 7.37
CA ILE A 42 -9.87 8.58 8.73
C ILE A 42 -9.40 10.04 8.74
N ASN A 43 -8.54 10.36 7.80
CA ASN A 43 -7.76 11.57 7.76
C ASN A 43 -7.75 12.11 6.33
N THR A 44 -8.91 12.62 5.92
CA THR A 44 -9.07 13.20 4.58
C THR A 44 -8.24 14.47 4.45
N ASN A 45 -7.51 14.58 3.34
CA ASN A 45 -6.71 15.77 3.01
C ASN A 45 -7.41 16.69 2.00
N LEU A 46 -8.73 16.70 2.03
CA LEU A 46 -9.56 17.57 1.23
C LEU A 46 -9.77 18.90 1.97
N GLU A 47 -9.55 20.00 1.27
CA GLU A 47 -9.80 21.34 1.80
C GLU A 47 -11.27 21.72 1.67
N ASP A 48 -11.73 22.63 2.55
CA ASP A 48 -13.08 23.21 2.44
C ASP A 48 -13.18 24.00 1.12
N GLY A 49 -14.19 23.64 0.32
CA GLY A 49 -14.42 24.25 -1.00
C GLY A 49 -13.89 23.44 -2.20
N GLU A 50 -13.32 22.26 -1.97
CA GLU A 50 -12.98 21.34 -3.05
C GLU A 50 -14.21 21.00 -3.90
N MET A 51 -14.00 20.84 -5.21
CA MET A 51 -15.09 20.47 -6.11
C MET A 51 -15.68 19.11 -5.73
N VAL A 52 -17.00 19.00 -5.81
CA VAL A 52 -17.74 17.74 -5.55
C VAL A 52 -17.13 16.55 -6.31
N TYR A 53 -16.65 16.79 -7.53
CA TYR A 53 -15.96 15.77 -8.33
C TYR A 53 -14.70 15.23 -7.63
N THR A 54 -13.84 16.11 -7.11
CA THR A 54 -12.61 15.73 -6.39
C THR A 54 -12.94 14.89 -5.17
N PHE A 55 -13.96 15.34 -4.42
CA PHE A 55 -14.47 14.61 -3.25
C PHE A 55 -14.95 13.19 -3.61
N ILE A 56 -15.83 13.08 -4.60
CA ILE A 56 -16.36 11.77 -5.05
C ILE A 56 -15.23 10.87 -5.56
N HIS A 57 -14.35 11.41 -6.40
CA HIS A 57 -13.21 10.65 -6.94
C HIS A 57 -12.29 10.14 -5.83
N TYR A 58 -12.00 10.99 -4.84
CA TYR A 58 -11.16 10.64 -3.70
C TYR A 58 -11.69 9.41 -2.95
N PHE A 59 -12.96 9.46 -2.53
CA PHE A 59 -13.58 8.37 -1.76
C PHE A 59 -13.79 7.10 -2.58
N ILE A 60 -14.16 7.22 -3.86
CA ILE A 60 -14.32 6.07 -4.74
C ILE A 60 -12.95 5.38 -4.95
N ALA A 61 -11.90 6.13 -5.27
CA ALA A 61 -10.58 5.57 -5.53
C ALA A 61 -10.04 4.80 -4.31
N HIS A 62 -10.08 5.42 -3.13
CA HIS A 62 -9.60 4.77 -1.90
C HIS A 62 -10.51 3.60 -1.47
N GLY A 63 -11.82 3.72 -1.66
CA GLY A 63 -12.79 2.65 -1.40
C GLY A 63 -12.55 1.43 -2.28
N LEU A 64 -12.29 1.61 -3.56
CA LEU A 64 -11.96 0.51 -4.48
C LEU A 64 -10.68 -0.22 -4.06
N ILE A 65 -9.65 0.50 -3.62
CA ILE A 65 -8.43 -0.11 -3.11
C ILE A 65 -8.72 -0.96 -1.87
N LEU A 66 -9.52 -0.47 -0.92
CA LEU A 66 -9.91 -1.25 0.26
C LEU A 66 -10.72 -2.51 -0.11
N ILE A 67 -11.63 -2.41 -1.07
CA ILE A 67 -12.37 -3.58 -1.60
C ILE A 67 -11.41 -4.62 -2.15
N VAL A 68 -10.40 -4.21 -2.92
CA VAL A 68 -9.37 -5.13 -3.45
C VAL A 68 -8.60 -5.80 -2.29
N VAL A 69 -8.20 -5.05 -1.26
CA VAL A 69 -7.50 -5.61 -0.09
C VAL A 69 -8.38 -6.61 0.65
N ILE A 70 -9.65 -6.28 0.89
CA ILE A 70 -10.62 -7.18 1.53
C ILE A 70 -10.82 -8.44 0.69
N SER A 71 -10.95 -8.31 -0.62
CA SER A 71 -11.09 -9.45 -1.54
C SER A 71 -9.87 -10.37 -1.45
N LEU A 72 -8.65 -9.82 -1.40
CA LEU A 72 -7.43 -10.62 -1.20
C LEU A 72 -7.46 -11.43 0.10
N ILE A 73 -7.99 -10.84 1.18
CA ILE A 73 -8.14 -11.53 2.47
C ILE A 73 -9.14 -12.67 2.37
N ILE A 74 -10.29 -12.42 1.75
CA ILE A 74 -11.37 -13.40 1.55
C ILE A 74 -10.88 -14.55 0.66
N ASP A 75 -10.13 -14.25 -0.40
CA ASP A 75 -9.51 -15.24 -1.30
C ASP A 75 -8.39 -16.06 -0.64
N GLY A 76 -8.14 -15.84 0.66
CA GLY A 76 -7.18 -16.60 1.43
C GLY A 76 -5.74 -16.14 1.29
N TYR A 77 -5.49 -14.92 0.76
CA TYR A 77 -4.14 -14.36 0.74
C TYR A 77 -3.59 -14.23 2.15
N ARG A 78 -2.38 -14.74 2.37
CA ARG A 78 -1.67 -14.68 3.65
C ARG A 78 -0.25 -14.19 3.42
N PRO A 79 0.13 -13.03 3.97
CA PRO A 79 1.47 -12.50 3.84
C PRO A 79 2.48 -13.31 4.65
N ALA A 80 3.67 -13.51 4.11
CA ALA A 80 4.83 -14.02 4.83
C ALA A 80 5.76 -12.88 5.26
N TRP A 81 6.64 -13.12 6.22
CA TRP A 81 7.61 -12.10 6.67
C TRP A 81 8.50 -11.57 5.54
N LYS A 82 8.85 -12.44 4.58
CA LYS A 82 9.59 -12.01 3.37
C LYS A 82 8.82 -10.98 2.53
N ASP A 83 7.49 -11.12 2.47
CA ASP A 83 6.62 -10.20 1.71
C ASP A 83 6.55 -8.85 2.42
N TYR A 84 6.47 -8.85 3.75
CA TYR A 84 6.54 -7.67 4.59
C TYR A 84 7.84 -6.87 4.36
N PHE A 85 9.00 -7.50 4.55
CA PHE A 85 10.29 -6.83 4.35
C PHE A 85 10.51 -6.37 2.90
N LYS A 86 10.03 -7.15 1.93
CA LYS A 86 10.08 -6.76 0.52
C LYS A 86 9.24 -5.51 0.26
N THR A 87 8.05 -5.44 0.85
CA THR A 87 7.18 -4.26 0.71
C THR A 87 7.81 -3.04 1.37
N ILE A 88 8.36 -3.16 2.58
CA ILE A 88 9.09 -2.07 3.23
C ILE A 88 10.20 -1.55 2.32
N LYS A 89 11.03 -2.44 1.77
CA LYS A 89 12.11 -2.06 0.85
C LYS A 89 11.59 -1.22 -0.34
N TRP A 90 10.52 -1.67 -0.99
CA TRP A 90 9.96 -0.96 -2.14
C TRP A 90 9.28 0.34 -1.74
N THR A 91 8.59 0.36 -0.61
CA THR A 91 7.99 1.61 -0.08
C THR A 91 9.07 2.62 0.28
N THR A 92 10.16 2.20 0.93
CA THR A 92 11.29 3.08 1.25
C THR A 92 11.92 3.65 -0.01
N LEU A 93 12.14 2.81 -1.04
CA LEU A 93 12.64 3.28 -2.33
C LEU A 93 11.71 4.31 -2.98
N LEU A 94 10.40 4.03 -2.99
CA LEU A 94 9.40 4.96 -3.52
C LEU A 94 9.40 6.28 -2.77
N VAL A 95 9.39 6.26 -1.44
CA VAL A 95 9.43 7.46 -0.59
C VAL A 95 10.71 8.27 -0.88
N THR A 96 11.85 7.61 -0.99
CA THR A 96 13.12 8.28 -1.32
C THR A 96 13.04 8.98 -2.68
N ILE A 97 12.49 8.31 -3.69
CA ILE A 97 12.28 8.90 -5.03
C ILE A 97 11.31 10.09 -4.94
N MET A 98 10.22 9.99 -4.17
CA MET A 98 9.27 11.09 -4.01
C MET A 98 9.89 12.29 -3.31
N ILE A 99 10.75 12.10 -2.31
CA ILE A 99 11.50 13.20 -1.68
C ILE A 99 12.35 13.93 -2.72
N LEU A 100 13.05 13.19 -3.60
CA LEU A 100 13.86 13.79 -4.65
C LEU A 100 13.00 14.58 -5.67
N ILE A 101 11.89 13.97 -6.12
CA ILE A 101 10.94 14.62 -7.04
C ILE A 101 10.36 15.88 -6.42
N ASN A 102 9.93 15.84 -5.17
CA ASN A 102 9.36 16.98 -4.47
C ASN A 102 10.37 18.13 -4.34
N ASN A 103 11.64 17.82 -4.06
CA ASN A 103 12.70 18.83 -4.03
C ASN A 103 12.96 19.49 -5.40
N ILE A 104 12.85 18.71 -6.48
CA ILE A 104 13.09 19.24 -7.84
C ILE A 104 11.90 20.05 -8.34
N LEU A 105 10.67 19.57 -8.09
CA LEU A 105 9.45 20.17 -8.65
C LEU A 105 8.78 21.18 -7.70
N GLY A 106 9.25 21.34 -6.46
CA GLY A 106 8.56 22.14 -5.44
C GLY A 106 7.18 21.56 -5.08
N SER A 107 6.98 20.25 -5.23
CA SER A 107 5.72 19.55 -4.97
C SER A 107 5.74 18.90 -3.59
N ASN A 108 4.60 18.33 -3.17
CA ASN A 108 4.49 17.64 -1.87
C ASN A 108 3.81 16.26 -2.01
N TYR A 109 4.22 15.48 -3.01
CA TYR A 109 3.70 14.11 -3.17
C TYR A 109 4.01 13.26 -1.94
N MET A 110 3.03 12.47 -1.50
CA MET A 110 3.09 11.64 -0.30
C MET A 110 3.39 12.45 0.99
N PHE A 111 3.17 13.76 0.96
CA PHE A 111 3.37 14.67 2.10
C PHE A 111 4.75 14.54 2.75
N THR A 112 5.80 14.42 1.94
CA THR A 112 7.16 14.23 2.45
C THR A 112 7.83 15.52 2.91
N GLN A 113 7.29 16.68 2.57
CA GLN A 113 7.85 18.00 2.92
C GLN A 113 6.95 18.83 3.83
N ASN A 114 5.65 18.82 3.57
CA ASN A 114 4.66 19.55 4.35
C ASN A 114 3.51 18.64 4.76
N LYS A 115 2.91 18.92 5.92
CA LYS A 115 1.72 18.22 6.41
C LYS A 115 0.60 18.26 5.36
N PRO A 116 -0.25 17.21 5.27
CA PRO A 116 -1.43 17.28 4.44
C PRO A 116 -2.39 18.37 4.96
N PRO A 117 -2.96 19.20 4.07
CA PRO A 117 -3.91 20.22 4.46
C PRO A 117 -5.22 19.61 4.97
N GLY A 118 -5.99 20.39 5.74
CA GLY A 118 -7.36 20.04 6.14
C GLY A 118 -7.50 18.86 7.10
N VAL A 119 -6.42 18.46 7.79
CA VAL A 119 -6.44 17.22 8.54
C VAL A 119 -6.13 17.42 10.01
N THR A 120 -7.17 17.26 10.85
CA THR A 120 -7.10 17.48 12.28
C THR A 120 -6.04 16.66 13.01
N PHE A 121 -5.82 15.42 12.62
CA PHE A 121 -4.85 14.52 13.24
C PHE A 121 -3.40 14.95 13.00
N THR A 122 -3.05 15.36 11.78
CA THR A 122 -1.69 15.80 11.44
C THR A 122 -1.40 17.22 11.91
N GLU A 123 -2.41 18.04 12.17
CA GLU A 123 -2.24 19.37 12.78
C GLU A 123 -1.63 19.28 14.18
N LEU A 124 -1.97 18.23 14.93
CA LEU A 124 -1.43 17.98 16.27
C LEU A 124 0.03 17.49 16.26
N MET A 125 0.57 17.13 15.09
CA MET A 125 1.94 16.68 14.98
C MET A 125 2.91 17.85 14.93
N PRO A 126 4.17 17.67 15.41
CA PRO A 126 5.21 18.67 15.28
C PRO A 126 5.54 18.96 13.79
N GLU A 127 6.31 20.01 13.54
CA GLU A 127 6.71 20.39 12.20
C GLU A 127 7.74 19.43 11.59
N TRP A 128 8.02 19.59 10.30
CA TRP A 128 9.04 18.83 9.60
C TRP A 128 10.40 18.95 10.30
N PRO A 129 11.17 17.89 10.42
CA PRO A 129 10.98 16.54 9.87
C PRO A 129 10.20 15.58 10.79
N TYR A 130 9.81 15.98 11.98
CA TYR A 130 9.28 15.11 13.02
C TYR A 130 7.92 14.50 12.65
N TYR A 131 7.01 15.28 12.04
CA TYR A 131 5.73 14.72 11.59
C TYR A 131 5.94 13.59 10.58
N PHE A 132 6.91 13.77 9.66
CA PHE A 132 7.22 12.77 8.65
C PHE A 132 7.77 11.47 9.28
N LEU A 133 8.64 11.59 10.28
CA LEU A 133 9.12 10.42 11.05
C LEU A 133 7.98 9.71 11.78
N ILE A 134 7.06 10.45 12.37
CA ILE A 134 5.86 9.90 13.02
C ILE A 134 5.00 9.16 11.99
N MET A 135 4.76 9.73 10.83
CA MET A 135 3.99 9.09 9.76
C MET A 135 4.65 7.80 9.25
N LEU A 136 5.99 7.75 9.15
CA LEU A 136 6.71 6.52 8.84
C LEU A 136 6.50 5.44 9.91
N VAL A 137 6.55 5.81 11.18
CA VAL A 137 6.29 4.88 12.29
C VAL A 137 4.85 4.36 12.24
N ILE A 138 3.87 5.23 12.04
CA ILE A 138 2.46 4.85 11.87
C ILE A 138 2.30 3.88 10.70
N GLY A 139 2.93 4.15 9.56
CA GLY A 139 2.91 3.26 8.40
C GLY A 139 3.51 1.87 8.70
N LEU A 140 4.64 1.82 9.43
CA LEU A 140 5.25 0.56 9.86
C LEU A 140 4.35 -0.21 10.83
N VAL A 141 3.70 0.48 11.76
CA VAL A 141 2.72 -0.13 12.68
C VAL A 141 1.54 -0.69 11.88
N ALA A 142 0.98 0.06 10.94
CA ALA A 142 -0.10 -0.41 10.07
C ALA A 142 0.31 -1.67 9.29
N TYR A 143 1.50 -1.69 8.69
CA TYR A 143 2.01 -2.87 7.99
C TYR A 143 2.17 -4.07 8.92
N THR A 144 2.64 -3.83 10.15
CA THR A 144 2.79 -4.90 11.16
C THR A 144 1.43 -5.45 11.58
N LEU A 145 0.44 -4.57 11.80
CA LEU A 145 -0.93 -4.99 12.12
C LEU A 145 -1.53 -5.83 10.99
N MET A 146 -1.27 -5.50 9.72
CA MET A 146 -1.72 -6.30 8.58
C MET A 146 -1.14 -7.73 8.58
N MET A 147 0.01 -7.97 9.22
CA MET A 147 0.54 -9.33 9.38
C MET A 147 -0.35 -10.22 10.25
N PHE A 148 -1.15 -9.66 11.15
CA PHE A 148 -2.06 -10.43 11.99
C PHE A 148 -3.29 -10.97 11.26
N VAL A 149 -3.56 -10.52 10.02
CA VAL A 149 -4.62 -11.07 9.16
C VAL A 149 -4.45 -12.60 8.96
N LYS A 150 -3.22 -13.12 9.02
CA LYS A 150 -2.97 -14.57 8.98
C LYS A 150 -3.61 -15.36 10.14
N LEU A 151 -3.97 -14.68 11.24
CA LEU A 151 -4.62 -15.30 12.39
C LEU A 151 -6.14 -15.42 12.22
N ILE A 152 -6.72 -14.75 11.22
CA ILE A 152 -8.16 -14.84 10.96
C ILE A 152 -8.47 -16.22 10.37
N PRO A 153 -9.27 -17.06 11.08
CA PRO A 153 -9.68 -18.35 10.55
C PRO A 153 -10.64 -18.11 9.37
N LEU A 154 -10.22 -18.47 8.16
CA LEU A 154 -11.16 -18.58 7.05
C LEU A 154 -11.70 -19.98 6.99
N ASN A 155 -13.01 -20.13 7.07
CA ASN A 155 -13.67 -21.39 6.74
C ASN A 155 -13.31 -21.73 5.28
N LYS A 156 -12.48 -22.74 5.10
CA LYS A 156 -12.29 -23.34 3.77
C LYS A 156 -13.64 -23.93 3.37
N LYS A 157 -14.32 -23.28 2.43
CA LYS A 157 -15.42 -23.91 1.71
C LYS A 157 -14.89 -24.99 0.81
#